data_1c49dd8096b454fef03bd0d84c739cd4
#
_entry.id   1c49dd8096b454fef03bd0d84c739cd4
#
_cell.length_a   1.000
_cell.length_b   1.000
_cell.length_c   1.000
_cell.angle_alpha   90.00
_cell.angle_beta   90.00
_cell.angle_gamma   90.00
#
_symmetry.space_group_name_H-M   'P 1'
#
loop_
_entity.id
_entity.type
_entity.pdbx_description
1 polymer ?
#
loop_
_entity_poly.entity_id
_entity_poly.type
_entity_poly.pdbx_seq_one_letter_code
_entity_poly.pdbx_strand_id
1 'polypeptide(L)'
;TSKGKNNFKNFLQFSAITNNNVSVSQKGKYGSFRTSLTHVFNKGQYPNQKLNKITYTAGGEMSYKNFKLEGSASYNKRVSSNDNGSGYSGSYIYDMVIWGGTEYDVRDYKNYWVEGKEDEQQNWYDNSWYDNPWFKANEVVDAYDTDILNVYMNSSYEITPWLKAMLRGGLDFYSKKNQWRNAKSANYAWDKNGFFGISRNSGYSINTDAMLMADKTWGKLNMNVLAGGNIYF
;
A
#
# COMPACT_ATOMS: atom_id res chain seq x y z
N THR A 1 -6.60 44.01 1.31
CA THR A 1 -7.21 42.70 1.72
C THR A 1 -6.38 41.56 1.12
N SER A 2 -5.95 40.67 1.98
CA SER A 2 -5.18 39.50 1.57
C SER A 2 -5.99 38.63 0.58
N LYS A 3 -5.52 38.49 -0.67
CA LYS A 3 -6.18 37.69 -1.71
C LYS A 3 -6.10 36.20 -1.37
N GLY A 4 -5.00 35.75 -0.78
CA GLY A 4 -4.68 34.35 -0.55
C GLY A 4 -5.08 33.76 0.81
N LYS A 5 -5.97 34.42 1.56
CA LYS A 5 -6.41 33.99 2.91
C LYS A 5 -6.83 32.51 2.99
N ASN A 6 -7.34 31.95 1.89
CA ASN A 6 -7.85 30.59 1.83
C ASN A 6 -7.11 29.72 0.78
N ASN A 7 -5.88 30.06 0.39
CA ASN A 7 -5.15 29.40 -0.67
C ASN A 7 -5.11 27.89 -0.49
N PHE A 8 -4.75 27.39 0.67
CA PHE A 8 -4.70 25.96 0.93
C PHE A 8 -6.07 25.31 0.74
N LYS A 9 -7.13 25.89 1.32
CA LYS A 9 -8.51 25.39 1.15
C LYS A 9 -8.96 25.41 -0.32
N ASN A 10 -8.62 26.47 -1.05
CA ASN A 10 -8.99 26.65 -2.46
C ASN A 10 -8.25 25.67 -3.39
N PHE A 11 -7.11 25.16 -2.96
CA PHE A 11 -6.35 24.16 -3.68
C PHE A 11 -6.91 22.73 -3.51
N LEU A 12 -7.53 22.44 -2.36
CA LEU A 12 -8.09 21.13 -2.09
C LEU A 12 -9.26 20.79 -3.01
N GLN A 13 -9.34 19.54 -3.40
CA GLN A 13 -10.48 18.99 -4.14
C GLN A 13 -11.42 18.19 -3.23
N PHE A 14 -12.61 17.92 -3.70
CA PHE A 14 -13.51 16.97 -3.06
C PHE A 14 -12.85 15.60 -3.00
N SER A 15 -12.78 15.01 -1.81
CA SER A 15 -12.28 13.67 -1.57
C SER A 15 -13.41 12.68 -1.34
N ALA A 16 -13.22 11.44 -1.75
CA ALA A 16 -14.18 10.37 -1.55
C ALA A 16 -13.44 9.03 -1.39
N ILE A 17 -13.94 8.19 -0.49
CA ILE A 17 -13.47 6.82 -0.32
C ILE A 17 -14.67 5.89 -0.53
N THR A 18 -14.51 4.90 -1.38
CA THR A 18 -15.43 3.78 -1.50
C THR A 18 -14.72 2.49 -1.09
N ASN A 19 -15.42 1.66 -0.34
CA ASN A 19 -14.93 0.35 0.08
C ASN A 19 -16.04 -0.68 -0.18
N ASN A 20 -15.80 -1.58 -1.13
CA ASN A 20 -16.74 -2.62 -1.55
C ASN A 20 -16.12 -3.98 -1.25
N ASN A 21 -16.86 -4.83 -0.58
CA ASN A 21 -16.45 -6.18 -0.27
C ASN A 21 -17.53 -7.20 -0.65
N VAL A 22 -17.11 -8.27 -1.29
CA VAL A 22 -17.93 -9.44 -1.54
C VAL A 22 -17.21 -10.66 -0.99
N SER A 23 -17.90 -11.47 -0.23
CA SER A 23 -17.33 -12.70 0.31
C SER A 23 -18.29 -13.87 0.19
N VAL A 24 -17.72 -15.05 -0.03
CA VAL A 24 -18.43 -16.32 -0.08
C VAL A 24 -17.77 -17.25 0.92
N SER A 25 -18.56 -17.94 1.71
CA SER A 25 -18.08 -18.97 2.63
C SER A 25 -18.96 -20.19 2.55
N GLN A 26 -18.33 -21.36 2.68
CA GLN A 26 -19.00 -22.63 2.71
C GLN A 26 -18.43 -23.47 3.85
N LYS A 27 -19.29 -24.14 4.58
CA LYS A 27 -18.94 -25.10 5.63
C LYS A 27 -19.51 -26.47 5.28
N GLY A 28 -18.67 -27.48 5.35
CA GLY A 28 -19.01 -28.88 5.12
C GLY A 28 -18.68 -29.75 6.34
N LYS A 29 -18.92 -31.05 6.20
CA LYS A 29 -18.66 -32.04 7.28
C LYS A 29 -17.17 -32.07 7.69
N TYR A 30 -16.27 -31.85 6.78
CA TYR A 30 -14.83 -32.04 7.00
C TYR A 30 -14.02 -30.72 7.01
N GLY A 31 -14.68 -29.57 6.83
CA GLY A 31 -13.98 -28.30 6.84
C GLY A 31 -14.81 -27.13 6.38
N SER A 32 -14.16 -26.00 6.26
CA SER A 32 -14.76 -24.75 5.80
C SER A 32 -13.82 -24.05 4.81
N PHE A 33 -14.41 -23.27 3.94
CA PHE A 33 -13.70 -22.43 2.97
C PHE A 33 -14.34 -21.05 2.94
N ARG A 34 -13.51 -20.02 2.82
CA ARG A 34 -13.96 -18.65 2.62
C ARG A 34 -13.09 -17.97 1.60
N THR A 35 -13.72 -17.21 0.71
CA THR A 35 -13.02 -16.29 -0.20
C THR A 35 -13.68 -14.92 -0.16
N SER A 36 -12.89 -13.86 -0.37
CA SER A 36 -13.41 -12.50 -0.44
C SER A 36 -12.60 -11.66 -1.42
N LEU A 37 -13.29 -10.72 -2.04
CA LEU A 37 -12.73 -9.68 -2.89
C LEU A 37 -13.13 -8.33 -2.32
N THR A 38 -12.13 -7.50 -2.04
CA THR A 38 -12.32 -6.12 -1.56
C THR A 38 -11.73 -5.15 -2.57
N HIS A 39 -12.49 -4.13 -2.95
CA HIS A 39 -12.01 -3.02 -3.75
C HIS A 39 -12.16 -1.73 -2.96
N VAL A 40 -11.04 -1.00 -2.79
CA VAL A 40 -11.01 0.34 -2.20
C VAL A 40 -10.57 1.32 -3.27
N PHE A 41 -11.39 2.31 -3.53
CA PHE A 41 -11.01 3.48 -4.29
C PHE A 41 -10.98 4.70 -3.37
N ASN A 42 -9.87 5.41 -3.37
CA ASN A 42 -9.69 6.64 -2.61
C ASN A 42 -9.27 7.76 -3.57
N LYS A 43 -10.14 8.77 -3.72
CA LYS A 43 -9.81 10.05 -4.32
C LYS A 43 -9.33 10.97 -3.20
N GLY A 44 -8.03 11.27 -3.18
CA GLY A 44 -7.41 12.13 -2.18
C GLY A 44 -7.90 13.58 -2.22
N GLN A 45 -7.56 14.35 -1.19
CA GLN A 45 -7.89 15.77 -1.12
C GLN A 45 -7.00 16.64 -2.02
N TYR A 46 -5.80 16.17 -2.34
CA TYR A 46 -4.93 16.88 -3.29
C TYR A 46 -5.29 16.55 -4.74
N PRO A 47 -5.19 17.53 -5.65
CA PRO A 47 -5.38 17.27 -7.08
C PRO A 47 -4.51 16.10 -7.57
N ASN A 48 -5.03 15.33 -8.52
CA ASN A 48 -4.39 14.15 -9.12
C ASN A 48 -4.01 13.00 -8.15
N GLN A 49 -4.41 13.07 -6.89
CA GLN A 49 -4.13 12.00 -5.93
C GLN A 49 -5.26 10.95 -5.94
N LYS A 50 -4.93 9.72 -6.35
CA LYS A 50 -5.87 8.59 -6.40
C LYS A 50 -5.17 7.31 -5.97
N LEU A 51 -5.87 6.51 -5.18
CA LEU A 51 -5.45 5.17 -4.80
C LEU A 51 -6.52 4.15 -5.18
N ASN A 52 -6.14 3.14 -5.93
CA ASN A 52 -6.90 1.91 -6.14
C ASN A 52 -6.23 0.77 -5.38
N LYS A 53 -7.00 0.07 -4.57
CA LYS A 53 -6.54 -1.13 -3.87
C LYS A 53 -7.53 -2.26 -4.11
N ILE A 54 -7.02 -3.40 -4.58
CA ILE A 54 -7.75 -4.65 -4.68
C ILE A 54 -7.12 -5.63 -3.72
N THR A 55 -7.93 -6.28 -2.89
CA THR A 55 -7.50 -7.35 -2.00
C THR A 55 -8.34 -8.58 -2.28
N TYR A 56 -7.69 -9.67 -2.67
CA TYR A 56 -8.30 -10.98 -2.78
C TYR A 56 -7.78 -11.85 -1.65
N THR A 57 -8.67 -12.52 -0.93
CA THR A 57 -8.32 -13.49 0.10
C THR A 57 -9.04 -14.81 -0.13
N ALA A 58 -8.35 -15.89 0.07
CA ALA A 58 -8.93 -17.24 0.09
C ALA A 58 -8.29 -18.01 1.22
N GLY A 59 -9.08 -18.79 1.94
CA GLY A 59 -8.58 -19.60 3.04
C GLY A 59 -9.62 -20.60 3.51
N GLY A 60 -9.15 -21.57 4.24
CA GLY A 60 -10.02 -22.60 4.78
C GLY A 60 -9.31 -23.56 5.70
N GLU A 61 -10.08 -24.43 6.26
CA GLU A 61 -9.64 -25.50 7.15
C GLU A 61 -10.26 -26.82 6.72
N MET A 62 -9.55 -27.89 6.91
CA MET A 62 -10.01 -29.24 6.70
C MET A 62 -9.59 -30.11 7.90
N SER A 63 -10.50 -30.95 8.35
CA SER A 63 -10.24 -31.95 9.38
C SER A 63 -10.79 -33.30 8.93
N TYR A 64 -9.90 -34.28 8.84
CA TYR A 64 -10.28 -35.65 8.49
C TYR A 64 -9.51 -36.64 9.35
N LYS A 65 -10.23 -37.37 10.17
CA LYS A 65 -9.63 -38.27 11.19
C LYS A 65 -8.63 -37.50 12.05
N ASN A 66 -7.39 -37.95 12.05
CA ASN A 66 -6.29 -37.40 12.85
C ASN A 66 -5.55 -36.26 12.14
N PHE A 67 -5.93 -35.91 10.90
CA PHE A 67 -5.27 -34.87 10.10
C PHE A 67 -6.09 -33.59 10.12
N LYS A 68 -5.41 -32.47 10.36
CA LYS A 68 -5.96 -31.11 10.21
C LYS A 68 -5.07 -30.30 9.29
N LEU A 69 -5.68 -29.56 8.39
CA LEU A 69 -5.04 -28.61 7.50
C LEU A 69 -5.77 -27.28 7.56
N GLU A 70 -5.03 -26.22 7.72
CA GLU A 70 -5.50 -24.83 7.65
C GLU A 70 -4.61 -24.08 6.68
N GLY A 71 -5.17 -23.21 5.87
CA GLY A 71 -4.39 -22.38 4.98
C GLY A 71 -5.12 -21.15 4.53
N SER A 72 -4.35 -20.13 4.20
CA SER A 72 -4.87 -18.89 3.61
C SER A 72 -3.88 -18.29 2.63
N ALA A 73 -4.42 -17.59 1.64
CA ALA A 73 -3.66 -16.76 0.73
C ALA A 73 -4.33 -15.38 0.63
N SER A 74 -3.54 -14.34 0.63
CA SER A 74 -3.99 -12.97 0.45
C SER A 74 -3.13 -12.29 -0.60
N TYR A 75 -3.78 -11.77 -1.65
CA TYR A 75 -3.14 -10.96 -2.68
C TYR A 75 -3.66 -9.53 -2.60
N ASN A 76 -2.73 -8.57 -2.55
CA ASN A 76 -3.04 -7.15 -2.53
C ASN A 76 -2.37 -6.46 -3.72
N LYS A 77 -3.18 -5.79 -4.53
CA LYS A 77 -2.75 -4.86 -5.57
C LYS A 77 -3.03 -3.44 -5.13
N ARG A 78 -2.02 -2.56 -5.18
CA ARG A 78 -2.17 -1.13 -4.88
C ARG A 78 -1.58 -0.32 -6.02
N VAL A 79 -2.36 0.62 -6.54
CA VAL A 79 -1.93 1.54 -7.59
C VAL A 79 -2.26 2.96 -7.16
N SER A 80 -1.25 3.80 -7.04
CA SER A 80 -1.39 5.25 -6.81
C SER A 80 -0.95 6.02 -8.04
N SER A 81 -1.78 6.97 -8.48
CA SER A 81 -1.44 7.86 -9.60
C SER A 81 -0.40 8.90 -9.21
N ASN A 82 -0.42 9.33 -7.96
CA ASN A 82 0.51 10.28 -7.41
C ASN A 82 0.47 10.24 -5.88
N ASP A 83 1.61 10.00 -5.24
CA ASP A 83 1.78 10.01 -3.78
C ASP A 83 2.50 11.28 -3.30
N ASN A 84 2.71 12.24 -4.19
CA ASN A 84 3.33 13.52 -3.90
C ASN A 84 2.48 14.35 -2.95
N GLY A 85 3.09 15.30 -2.25
CA GLY A 85 2.39 16.24 -1.38
C GLY A 85 2.66 16.08 0.11
N SER A 86 3.55 15.17 0.49
CA SER A 86 4.02 14.96 1.87
C SER A 86 5.51 15.29 2.03
N GLY A 87 5.96 15.45 3.29
CA GLY A 87 7.35 15.75 3.63
C GLY A 87 7.69 17.22 3.56
N TYR A 88 8.95 17.54 3.90
CA TYR A 88 9.42 18.92 4.03
C TYR A 88 9.36 19.68 2.71
N SER A 89 10.01 19.19 1.67
CA SER A 89 10.09 19.86 0.36
C SER A 89 9.03 19.38 -0.64
N GLY A 90 8.36 18.25 -0.38
CA GLY A 90 7.31 17.71 -1.22
C GLY A 90 5.89 18.21 -0.88
N SER A 91 5.74 18.90 0.26
CA SER A 91 4.42 19.27 0.79
C SER A 91 3.84 20.51 0.11
N TYR A 92 2.58 20.41 -0.33
CA TYR A 92 1.81 21.58 -0.81
C TYR A 92 1.61 22.64 0.28
N ILE A 93 1.53 22.23 1.56
CA ILE A 93 1.45 23.15 2.71
C ILE A 93 2.73 23.97 2.79
N TYR A 94 3.87 23.36 2.58
CA TYR A 94 5.17 24.03 2.58
C TYR A 94 5.24 25.12 1.51
N ASP A 95 4.85 24.78 0.28
CA ASP A 95 4.87 25.70 -0.85
C ASP A 95 3.88 26.86 -0.66
N MET A 96 2.67 26.61 -0.18
CA MET A 96 1.60 27.61 -0.14
C MET A 96 1.50 28.40 1.18
N VAL A 97 1.89 27.80 2.30
CA VAL A 97 1.66 28.41 3.63
C VAL A 97 2.94 28.97 4.22
N ILE A 98 4.06 28.27 4.06
CA ILE A 98 5.33 28.71 4.66
C ILE A 98 6.00 29.74 3.75
N TRP A 99 6.00 29.51 2.44
CA TRP A 99 6.72 30.36 1.49
C TRP A 99 5.81 31.22 0.61
N GLY A 100 4.59 30.75 0.38
CA GLY A 100 3.73 31.36 -0.61
C GLY A 100 3.06 32.66 -0.24
N GLY A 101 3.11 33.11 0.99
CA GLY A 101 2.44 34.36 1.39
C GLY A 101 0.92 34.40 1.11
N THR A 102 0.32 35.59 1.20
CA THR A 102 -1.13 35.79 1.01
C THR A 102 -1.48 36.84 -0.03
N GLU A 103 -0.52 37.28 -0.83
CA GLU A 103 -0.63 38.31 -1.86
C GLU A 103 -1.26 37.82 -3.15
N TYR A 104 -1.27 36.50 -3.39
CA TYR A 104 -1.84 35.86 -4.57
C TYR A 104 -3.07 35.00 -4.22
N ASP A 105 -3.88 34.66 -5.22
CA ASP A 105 -4.92 33.64 -5.11
C ASP A 105 -4.49 32.40 -5.91
N VAL A 106 -4.42 31.24 -5.26
CA VAL A 106 -4.00 30.00 -5.90
C VAL A 106 -4.87 29.61 -7.09
N ARG A 107 -6.12 30.07 -7.12
CA ARG A 107 -7.08 29.79 -8.21
C ARG A 107 -6.69 30.46 -9.53
N ASP A 108 -6.03 31.61 -9.43
CA ASP A 108 -5.55 32.35 -10.62
C ASP A 108 -4.45 31.58 -11.38
N TYR A 109 -3.79 30.66 -10.70
CA TYR A 109 -2.69 29.84 -11.23
C TYR A 109 -3.11 28.41 -11.55
N LYS A 110 -4.42 28.11 -11.60
CA LYS A 110 -4.92 26.77 -11.93
C LYS A 110 -4.57 26.38 -13.37
N ASN A 111 -4.51 27.35 -14.27
CA ASN A 111 -3.88 27.19 -15.58
C ASN A 111 -2.36 27.31 -15.38
N TYR A 112 -1.73 26.21 -15.03
CA TYR A 112 -0.37 26.16 -14.52
C TYR A 112 0.71 26.22 -15.60
N TRP A 113 0.36 26.27 -16.88
CA TRP A 113 1.28 26.54 -17.96
C TRP A 113 1.17 27.99 -18.43
N VAL A 114 2.29 28.57 -18.87
CA VAL A 114 2.27 29.84 -19.59
C VAL A 114 1.65 29.59 -20.95
N GLU A 115 0.70 30.43 -21.36
CA GLU A 115 0.03 30.34 -22.64
C GLU A 115 1.04 30.40 -23.78
N GLY A 116 1.00 29.41 -24.69
CA GLY A 116 1.92 29.24 -25.80
C GLY A 116 3.30 28.70 -25.43
N LYS A 117 3.48 28.27 -24.16
CA LYS A 117 4.67 27.59 -23.65
C LYS A 117 4.31 26.37 -22.79
N GLU A 118 3.23 25.70 -23.17
CA GLU A 118 2.80 24.45 -22.56
C GLU A 118 3.94 23.42 -22.67
N ASP A 119 4.13 22.61 -21.63
CA ASP A 119 5.22 21.65 -21.49
C ASP A 119 6.64 22.23 -21.42
N GLU A 120 6.76 23.57 -21.41
CA GLU A 120 8.06 24.25 -21.33
C GLU A 120 8.20 25.13 -20.10
N GLN A 121 7.15 25.89 -19.73
CA GLN A 121 7.23 26.89 -18.67
C GLN A 121 5.96 26.89 -17.81
N GLN A 122 6.13 26.63 -16.51
CA GLN A 122 5.05 26.78 -15.56
C GLN A 122 4.67 28.25 -15.34
N ASN A 123 3.38 28.50 -15.17
CA ASN A 123 2.83 29.78 -14.79
C ASN A 123 2.79 29.89 -13.27
N TRP A 124 3.75 30.62 -12.69
CA TRP A 124 3.85 30.85 -11.27
C TRP A 124 4.42 32.24 -10.97
N TYR A 125 4.04 32.83 -9.85
CA TYR A 125 4.48 34.19 -9.49
C TYR A 125 5.94 34.24 -9.04
N ASP A 126 6.48 33.14 -8.53
CA ASP A 126 7.87 32.99 -8.13
C ASP A 126 8.45 31.66 -8.63
N ASN A 127 9.26 31.71 -9.65
CA ASN A 127 9.89 30.53 -10.27
C ASN A 127 11.27 30.20 -9.67
N SER A 128 11.67 30.85 -8.56
CA SER A 128 13.04 30.71 -8.06
C SER A 128 13.21 29.47 -7.19
N TRP A 129 12.21 29.11 -6.38
CA TRP A 129 12.35 28.10 -5.34
C TRP A 129 11.20 27.10 -5.25
N TYR A 130 9.99 27.49 -5.63
CA TYR A 130 8.77 26.68 -5.43
C TYR A 130 8.01 26.56 -6.74
N ASP A 131 7.39 25.39 -6.89
CA ASP A 131 6.50 25.14 -8.01
C ASP A 131 5.11 25.67 -7.74
N ASN A 132 4.41 26.04 -8.80
CA ASN A 132 2.96 26.18 -8.76
C ASN A 132 2.34 24.88 -8.21
N PRO A 133 1.51 24.93 -7.17
CA PRO A 133 0.93 23.71 -6.57
C PRO A 133 0.08 22.89 -7.54
N TRP A 134 -0.58 23.53 -8.51
CA TRP A 134 -1.32 22.81 -9.56
C TRP A 134 -0.38 22.13 -10.55
N PHE A 135 0.70 22.79 -10.95
CA PHE A 135 1.77 22.19 -11.74
C PHE A 135 2.36 20.99 -11.00
N LYS A 136 2.76 21.17 -9.77
CA LYS A 136 3.36 20.12 -8.95
C LYS A 136 2.42 18.90 -8.82
N ALA A 137 1.13 19.13 -8.63
CA ALA A 137 0.15 18.06 -8.51
C ALA A 137 -0.04 17.24 -9.79
N ASN A 138 0.18 17.82 -10.96
CA ASN A 138 -0.08 17.17 -12.24
C ASN A 138 1.19 16.77 -12.99
N GLU A 139 2.27 17.52 -12.82
CA GLU A 139 3.49 17.38 -13.62
C GLU A 139 4.71 16.87 -12.83
N VAL A 140 4.65 16.95 -11.50
CA VAL A 140 5.63 16.34 -10.60
C VAL A 140 4.99 15.11 -9.96
N VAL A 141 5.14 13.98 -10.61
CA VAL A 141 4.41 12.75 -10.30
C VAL A 141 5.32 11.74 -9.61
N ASP A 142 4.88 11.22 -8.48
CA ASP A 142 5.42 10.05 -7.79
C ASP A 142 4.33 8.97 -7.73
N ALA A 143 4.31 8.11 -8.74
CA ALA A 143 3.34 7.04 -8.86
C ALA A 143 3.93 5.71 -8.39
N TYR A 144 3.10 4.86 -7.83
CA TYR A 144 3.53 3.50 -7.50
C TYR A 144 2.50 2.44 -7.85
N ASP A 145 3.02 1.25 -8.08
CA ASP A 145 2.29 0.01 -8.28
C ASP A 145 2.92 -1.06 -7.38
N THR A 146 2.14 -1.67 -6.51
CA THR A 146 2.61 -2.64 -5.53
C THR A 146 1.75 -3.89 -5.54
N ASP A 147 2.42 -5.04 -5.65
CA ASP A 147 1.85 -6.37 -5.50
C ASP A 147 2.38 -6.99 -4.20
N ILE A 148 1.50 -7.52 -3.37
CA ILE A 148 1.84 -8.21 -2.14
C ILE A 148 1.07 -9.54 -2.11
N LEU A 149 1.79 -10.64 -1.94
CA LEU A 149 1.21 -11.97 -1.76
C LEU A 149 1.68 -12.52 -0.41
N ASN A 150 0.71 -12.89 0.43
CA ASN A 150 0.96 -13.60 1.68
C ASN A 150 0.26 -14.95 1.60
N VAL A 151 0.99 -16.02 1.89
CA VAL A 151 0.47 -17.38 1.95
C VAL A 151 0.85 -18.00 3.29
N TYR A 152 -0.11 -18.66 3.90
CA TYR A 152 0.07 -19.37 5.15
C TYR A 152 -0.53 -20.76 5.04
N MET A 153 0.15 -21.75 5.60
CA MET A 153 -0.32 -23.13 5.72
C MET A 153 0.08 -23.70 7.07
N ASN A 154 -0.82 -24.40 7.71
CA ASN A 154 -0.60 -25.14 8.93
C ASN A 154 -1.21 -26.52 8.79
N SER A 155 -0.40 -27.56 8.91
CA SER A 155 -0.87 -28.94 8.92
C SER A 155 -0.50 -29.61 10.23
N SER A 156 -1.38 -30.44 10.76
CA SER A 156 -1.11 -31.20 11.95
C SER A 156 -1.68 -32.61 11.84
N TYR A 157 -0.97 -33.56 12.44
CA TYR A 157 -1.34 -34.96 12.47
C TYR A 157 -1.21 -35.52 13.90
N GLU A 158 -2.30 -36.04 14.43
CA GLU A 158 -2.32 -36.71 15.72
C GLU A 158 -1.82 -38.14 15.52
N ILE A 159 -0.54 -38.37 15.86
CA ILE A 159 0.11 -39.71 15.74
C ILE A 159 -0.48 -40.67 16.76
N THR A 160 -0.65 -40.17 18.00
CA THR A 160 -1.34 -40.85 19.09
C THR A 160 -2.17 -39.83 19.84
N PRO A 161 -3.08 -40.23 20.79
CA PRO A 161 -3.84 -39.26 21.58
C PRO A 161 -3.01 -38.29 22.42
N TRP A 162 -1.73 -38.57 22.61
CA TRP A 162 -0.81 -37.75 23.40
C TRP A 162 0.36 -37.16 22.58
N LEU A 163 0.51 -37.52 21.29
CA LEU A 163 1.61 -37.08 20.43
C LEU A 163 1.06 -36.51 19.12
N LYS A 164 1.41 -35.27 18.83
CA LYS A 164 1.00 -34.52 17.64
C LYS A 164 2.23 -33.99 16.89
N ALA A 165 2.27 -34.21 15.59
CA ALA A 165 3.21 -33.53 14.68
C ALA A 165 2.54 -32.33 14.03
N MET A 166 3.29 -31.24 13.83
CA MET A 166 2.82 -30.04 13.16
C MET A 166 3.89 -29.53 12.19
N LEU A 167 3.43 -29.16 10.99
CA LEU A 167 4.22 -28.45 9.98
C LEU A 167 3.51 -27.17 9.62
N ARG A 168 4.20 -26.04 9.73
CA ARG A 168 3.68 -24.71 9.46
C ARG A 168 4.57 -24.01 8.46
N GLY A 169 3.99 -23.33 7.48
CA GLY A 169 4.73 -22.57 6.47
C GLY A 169 4.08 -21.24 6.17
N GLY A 170 4.90 -20.24 5.92
CA GLY A 170 4.49 -18.92 5.46
C GLY A 170 5.39 -18.45 4.32
N LEU A 171 4.79 -17.78 3.34
CA LEU A 171 5.45 -17.10 2.26
C LEU A 171 4.92 -15.67 2.20
N ASP A 172 5.82 -14.71 2.28
CA ASP A 172 5.55 -13.31 1.98
C ASP A 172 6.32 -12.91 0.73
N PHE A 173 5.64 -12.34 -0.24
CA PHE A 173 6.21 -11.81 -1.46
C PHE A 173 5.72 -10.40 -1.68
N TYR A 174 6.61 -9.51 -2.13
CA TYR A 174 6.25 -8.19 -2.60
C TYR A 174 6.98 -7.83 -3.88
N SER A 175 6.32 -7.03 -4.70
CA SER A 175 6.91 -6.35 -5.86
C SER A 175 6.39 -4.92 -5.88
N LYS A 176 7.28 -3.93 -5.87
CA LYS A 176 6.94 -2.52 -5.91
C LYS A 176 7.63 -1.86 -7.10
N LYS A 177 6.84 -1.23 -7.96
CA LYS A 177 7.30 -0.34 -9.02
C LYS A 177 7.00 1.09 -8.59
N ASN A 178 8.03 1.93 -8.48
CA ASN A 178 7.87 3.38 -8.38
C ASN A 178 8.16 4.00 -9.75
N GLN A 179 7.45 5.06 -10.07
CA GLN A 179 7.64 5.82 -11.29
C GLN A 179 7.60 7.32 -10.95
N TRP A 180 8.69 7.99 -11.24
CA TRP A 180 8.81 9.43 -11.08
C TRP A 180 8.79 10.11 -12.45
N ARG A 181 8.05 11.19 -12.54
CA ARG A 181 8.01 12.05 -13.73
C ARG A 181 7.95 13.50 -13.27
N ASN A 182 8.95 14.27 -13.64
CA ASN A 182 8.96 15.70 -13.47
C ASN A 182 9.00 16.34 -14.85
N ALA A 183 8.03 17.20 -15.16
CA ALA A 183 8.03 17.96 -16.39
C ALA A 183 9.16 19.01 -16.39
N LYS A 184 9.48 19.54 -17.56
CA LYS A 184 10.32 20.74 -17.69
C LYS A 184 9.76 21.85 -16.80
N SER A 185 10.61 22.77 -16.38
CA SER A 185 10.26 23.89 -15.50
C SER A 185 10.00 23.52 -14.03
N ALA A 186 10.06 22.23 -13.61
CA ALA A 186 9.99 21.86 -12.21
C ALA A 186 11.23 22.37 -11.46
N ASN A 187 11.02 23.20 -10.42
CA ASN A 187 12.12 23.82 -9.66
C ASN A 187 12.89 22.80 -8.80
N TYR A 188 12.21 21.73 -8.41
CA TYR A 188 12.78 20.68 -7.56
C TYR A 188 13.49 19.57 -8.34
N ALA A 189 13.51 19.64 -9.65
CA ALA A 189 14.23 18.68 -10.46
C ALA A 189 15.71 19.05 -10.57
N TRP A 190 16.59 18.12 -10.32
CA TRP A 190 18.03 18.24 -10.58
C TRP A 190 18.32 18.52 -12.05
N ASP A 191 17.36 18.25 -12.91
CA ASP A 191 17.40 18.50 -14.34
C ASP A 191 16.21 19.39 -14.74
N LYS A 192 16.50 20.64 -15.10
CA LYS A 192 15.52 21.62 -15.60
C LYS A 192 14.85 21.18 -16.91
N ASN A 193 15.38 20.17 -17.59
CA ASN A 193 14.83 19.62 -18.82
C ASN A 193 13.79 18.50 -18.57
N GLY A 194 13.46 18.28 -17.30
CA GLY A 194 12.55 17.24 -16.88
C GLY A 194 13.28 15.97 -16.43
N PHE A 195 12.56 15.09 -15.75
CA PHE A 195 13.09 13.84 -15.23
C PHE A 195 12.07 12.72 -15.38
N PHE A 196 12.54 11.55 -15.76
CA PHE A 196 11.76 10.32 -15.73
C PHE A 196 12.60 9.21 -15.13
N GLY A 197 12.02 8.49 -14.16
CA GLY A 197 12.68 7.39 -13.50
C GLY A 197 11.71 6.26 -13.17
N ILE A 198 12.21 5.04 -13.22
CA ILE A 198 11.52 3.86 -12.76
C ILE A 198 12.44 3.08 -11.83
N SER A 199 11.92 2.69 -10.67
CA SER A 199 12.55 1.71 -9.78
C SER A 199 11.64 0.52 -9.60
N ARG A 200 12.22 -0.66 -9.57
CA ARG A 200 11.50 -1.90 -9.23
C ARG A 200 12.25 -2.61 -8.13
N ASN A 201 11.54 -2.88 -7.05
CA ASN A 201 12.04 -3.63 -5.91
C ASN A 201 11.11 -4.82 -5.67
N SER A 202 11.67 -6.00 -5.53
CA SER A 202 10.91 -7.19 -5.16
C SER A 202 11.68 -8.01 -4.14
N GLY A 203 10.97 -8.72 -3.33
CA GLY A 203 11.55 -9.59 -2.34
C GLY A 203 10.55 -10.62 -1.88
N TYR A 204 11.06 -11.63 -1.22
CA TYR A 204 10.24 -12.65 -0.57
C TYR A 204 10.89 -13.09 0.73
N SER A 205 10.09 -13.63 1.62
CA SER A 205 10.55 -14.36 2.78
C SER A 205 9.75 -15.64 2.94
N ILE A 206 10.42 -16.68 3.37
CA ILE A 206 9.82 -17.99 3.67
C ILE A 206 10.12 -18.32 5.12
N ASN A 207 9.08 -18.72 5.85
CA ASN A 207 9.22 -19.18 7.22
C ASN A 207 8.57 -20.57 7.34
N THR A 208 9.28 -21.54 7.87
CA THR A 208 8.80 -22.92 8.02
C THR A 208 9.16 -23.46 9.40
N ASP A 209 8.16 -23.97 10.10
CA ASP A 209 8.31 -24.62 11.39
C ASP A 209 7.92 -26.11 11.29
N ALA A 210 8.73 -26.98 11.89
CA ALA A 210 8.37 -28.38 12.14
C ALA A 210 8.42 -28.63 13.63
N MET A 211 7.34 -29.18 14.20
CA MET A 211 7.17 -29.35 15.65
C MET A 211 6.57 -30.69 16.00
N LEU A 212 7.05 -31.27 17.09
CA LEU A 212 6.43 -32.39 17.79
C LEU A 212 5.95 -31.92 19.15
N MET A 213 4.69 -32.20 19.48
CA MET A 213 4.05 -31.81 20.72
C MET A 213 3.56 -33.07 21.43
N ALA A 214 4.03 -33.31 22.65
CA ALA A 214 3.59 -34.40 23.51
C ALA A 214 2.86 -33.84 24.73
N ASP A 215 1.65 -34.26 24.96
CA ASP A 215 0.82 -33.93 26.15
C ASP A 215 0.30 -35.20 26.75
N LYS A 216 0.78 -35.54 27.95
CA LYS A 216 0.42 -36.79 28.62
C LYS A 216 0.25 -36.61 30.11
N THR A 217 -0.84 -37.14 30.61
CA THR A 217 -1.16 -37.19 32.04
C THR A 217 -0.93 -38.59 32.60
N TRP A 218 -0.16 -38.68 33.69
CA TRP A 218 0.04 -39.89 34.48
C TRP A 218 -0.43 -39.63 35.91
N GLY A 219 -1.62 -40.13 36.24
CA GLY A 219 -2.21 -39.88 37.56
C GLY A 219 -2.44 -38.39 37.82
N LYS A 220 -1.68 -37.83 38.77
CA LYS A 220 -1.74 -36.39 39.11
C LYS A 220 -0.69 -35.54 38.36
N LEU A 221 0.22 -36.16 37.61
CA LEU A 221 1.27 -35.49 36.87
C LEU A 221 0.84 -35.26 35.42
N ASN A 222 0.80 -34.03 35.02
CA ASN A 222 0.65 -33.62 33.60
C ASN A 222 1.99 -33.17 33.06
N MET A 223 2.42 -33.72 31.91
CA MET A 223 3.64 -33.35 31.25
C MET A 223 3.32 -32.88 29.82
N ASN A 224 3.77 -31.69 29.51
CA ASN A 224 3.69 -31.08 28.18
C ASN A 224 5.11 -30.81 27.65
N VAL A 225 5.43 -31.38 26.51
CA VAL A 225 6.75 -31.25 25.88
C VAL A 225 6.57 -30.80 24.43
N LEU A 226 7.32 -29.79 24.03
CA LEU A 226 7.40 -29.32 22.65
C LEU A 226 8.84 -29.37 22.19
N ALA A 227 9.06 -30.01 21.04
CA ALA A 227 10.35 -30.00 20.34
C ALA A 227 10.14 -29.62 18.87
N GLY A 228 10.97 -28.78 18.33
CA GLY A 228 10.83 -28.34 16.95
C GLY A 228 11.99 -27.50 16.45
N GLY A 229 11.91 -27.13 15.19
CA GLY A 229 12.86 -26.26 14.52
C GLY A 229 12.17 -25.32 13.54
N ASN A 230 12.84 -24.23 13.25
CA ASN A 230 12.41 -23.19 12.33
C ASN A 230 13.48 -22.95 11.27
N ILE A 231 13.06 -22.73 10.03
CA ILE A 231 13.89 -22.26 8.94
C ILE A 231 13.26 -20.96 8.42
N TYR A 232 14.10 -19.94 8.30
CA TYR A 232 13.71 -18.63 7.77
C TYR A 232 14.69 -18.18 6.68
N PHE A 233 14.13 -17.69 5.55
CA PHE A 233 14.85 -17.09 4.44
C PHE A 233 14.34 -15.70 4.17
#